data_3699d795fa9f97828fce7e32693c715c
#
_entry.id   3699d795fa9f97828fce7e32693c715c
#
_cell.length_a   1.000
_cell.length_b   1.000
_cell.length_c   1.000
_cell.angle_alpha   90.00
_cell.angle_beta   90.00
_cell.angle_gamma   90.00
#
_symmetry.space_group_name_H-M   'P 1'
#
loop_
_entity.id
_entity.type
_entity.pdbx_description
1 polymer ?
#
loop_
_entity_poly.entity_id
_entity_poly.type
_entity_poly.pdbx_seq_one_letter_code
_entity_poly.pdbx_strand_id
1 'polypeptide(L)'
;MNIIHKIRAAFQKENKSTTNVVRLETIGSTNDFLKTYTPSEGEQMTVAVADFQTAGRGQGTNCWESEAGKNLLLSVLLHPVEVPVACQFLLSEYGALSLREALTDYVGEGSITLKWPNDIYWNDKKLSGTLIETKLSGGRIKDCVFGVGLNVNQTEFKSDASNPVSLCQILGKEVNREELLQKIIASFERNYELIRSANYGAISAMYHEALYRSKGFYPYEDADGVFEGAIVEVEDDGHLILRDREGMIRSYEFKEIKYGKI
;
A
#
# COMPACT_ATOMS: atom_id res chain seq x y z
N MET A 1 -37.11 8.52 -24.19
CA MET A 1 -35.75 7.99 -23.82
C MET A 1 -35.04 9.10 -23.06
N ASN A 2 -34.88 8.90 -21.74
CA ASN A 2 -34.64 9.95 -20.75
C ASN A 2 -33.21 10.53 -20.88
N ILE A 3 -33.06 11.87 -20.82
CA ILE A 3 -31.82 12.63 -20.89
C ILE A 3 -30.77 12.09 -19.89
N ILE A 4 -31.22 11.66 -18.70
CA ILE A 4 -30.37 11.05 -17.66
C ILE A 4 -29.70 9.75 -18.14
N HIS A 5 -30.38 8.97 -18.99
CA HIS A 5 -29.80 7.74 -19.57
C HIS A 5 -28.74 8.03 -20.61
N LYS A 6 -28.88 9.12 -21.39
CA LYS A 6 -27.88 9.56 -22.37
C LYS A 6 -26.64 10.17 -21.69
N ILE A 7 -26.85 10.91 -20.58
CA ILE A 7 -25.73 11.45 -19.78
C ILE A 7 -24.96 10.30 -19.08
N ARG A 8 -25.64 9.31 -18.50
CA ARG A 8 -24.96 8.12 -17.95
C ARG A 8 -24.20 7.32 -19.01
N ALA A 9 -24.75 7.16 -20.22
CA ALA A 9 -24.09 6.45 -21.32
C ALA A 9 -22.90 7.24 -21.89
N ALA A 10 -22.93 8.58 -21.87
CA ALA A 10 -21.79 9.42 -22.26
C ALA A 10 -20.65 9.36 -21.23
N PHE A 11 -20.96 9.39 -19.92
CA PHE A 11 -19.98 9.20 -18.86
C PHE A 11 -19.37 7.79 -18.81
N GLN A 12 -20.09 6.75 -19.26
CA GLN A 12 -19.54 5.40 -19.40
C GLN A 12 -18.66 5.19 -20.63
N LYS A 13 -18.60 6.15 -21.56
CA LYS A 13 -17.87 6.01 -22.84
C LYS A 13 -16.46 6.65 -22.81
N GLU A 14 -16.09 7.37 -21.74
CA GLU A 14 -14.83 8.12 -21.67
C GLU A 14 -13.80 7.64 -20.64
N ASN A 15 -14.04 6.56 -19.92
CA ASN A 15 -13.03 5.96 -19.04
C ASN A 15 -12.80 4.50 -19.39
N LYS A 16 -12.19 4.22 -20.55
CA LYS A 16 -11.36 3.02 -20.65
C LYS A 16 -10.09 3.35 -19.87
N SER A 17 -10.05 2.91 -18.61
CA SER A 17 -8.78 2.80 -17.89
C SER A 17 -7.80 2.06 -18.80
N THR A 18 -6.70 2.74 -19.11
CA THR A 18 -5.63 2.17 -19.92
C THR A 18 -4.61 1.51 -18.98
N THR A 19 -5.11 0.59 -18.17
CA THR A 19 -4.27 -0.24 -17.29
C THR A 19 -3.75 -1.43 -18.08
N ASN A 20 -2.44 -1.55 -18.15
CA ASN A 20 -1.75 -2.70 -18.72
C ASN A 20 -1.31 -3.66 -17.61
N VAL A 21 -1.57 -4.97 -17.79
CA VAL A 21 -1.18 -6.01 -16.82
C VAL A 21 -0.17 -6.95 -17.45
N VAL A 22 1.07 -6.87 -16.99
CA VAL A 22 2.18 -7.73 -17.42
C VAL A 22 2.31 -8.90 -16.45
N ARG A 23 2.16 -10.11 -16.96
CA ARG A 23 2.26 -11.36 -16.17
C ARG A 23 3.61 -12.02 -16.38
N LEU A 24 4.24 -12.38 -15.27
CA LEU A 24 5.60 -12.94 -15.22
C LEU A 24 5.56 -14.23 -14.40
N GLU A 25 6.14 -15.30 -14.89
CA GLU A 25 6.26 -16.55 -14.12
C GLU A 25 7.30 -16.36 -13.00
N THR A 26 8.52 -15.98 -13.37
CA THR A 26 9.63 -15.75 -12.43
C THR A 26 10.42 -14.54 -12.85
N ILE A 27 10.73 -13.68 -11.89
CA ILE A 27 11.56 -12.50 -12.10
C ILE A 27 12.41 -12.19 -10.85
N GLY A 28 13.44 -11.36 -10.98
CA GLY A 28 14.20 -10.86 -9.84
C GLY A 28 13.30 -10.04 -8.89
N SER A 29 12.70 -8.96 -9.42
CA SER A 29 11.80 -8.08 -8.69
C SER A 29 10.85 -7.39 -9.67
N THR A 30 9.55 -7.35 -9.36
CA THR A 30 8.53 -6.62 -10.14
C THR A 30 8.75 -5.11 -10.09
N ASN A 31 9.29 -4.57 -8.98
CA ASN A 31 9.68 -3.16 -8.89
C ASN A 31 10.82 -2.83 -9.86
N ASP A 32 11.86 -3.65 -9.89
CA ASP A 32 13.00 -3.40 -10.78
C ASP A 32 12.62 -3.55 -12.25
N PHE A 33 11.70 -4.45 -12.56
CA PHE A 33 11.11 -4.55 -13.89
C PHE A 33 10.42 -3.25 -14.30
N LEU A 34 9.52 -2.72 -13.46
CA LEU A 34 8.77 -1.50 -13.78
C LEU A 34 9.62 -0.23 -13.79
N LYS A 35 10.71 -0.16 -13.05
CA LYS A 35 11.66 0.98 -13.12
C LYS A 35 12.29 1.14 -14.51
N THR A 36 12.40 0.07 -15.26
CA THR A 36 12.97 0.06 -16.63
C THR A 36 11.91 -0.08 -17.71
N TYR A 37 10.66 -0.25 -17.32
CA TYR A 37 9.54 -0.38 -18.25
C TYR A 37 9.23 0.96 -18.92
N THR A 38 8.90 0.90 -20.20
CA THR A 38 8.44 2.07 -20.98
C THR A 38 6.98 1.86 -21.32
N PRO A 39 6.05 2.62 -20.70
CA PRO A 39 4.63 2.52 -21.03
C PRO A 39 4.33 2.82 -22.50
N SER A 40 3.31 2.15 -23.03
CA SER A 40 2.78 2.47 -24.36
C SER A 40 2.03 3.80 -24.34
N GLU A 41 1.82 4.39 -25.52
CA GLU A 41 1.07 5.63 -25.63
C GLU A 41 -0.36 5.47 -25.07
N GLY A 42 -0.76 6.37 -24.17
CA GLY A 42 -2.06 6.35 -23.52
C GLY A 42 -2.17 5.39 -22.31
N GLU A 43 -1.13 4.64 -21.97
CA GLU A 43 -1.08 3.79 -20.78
C GLU A 43 -0.91 4.66 -19.52
N GLN A 44 -1.91 4.64 -18.63
CA GLN A 44 -1.94 5.46 -17.42
C GLN A 44 -1.44 4.72 -16.19
N MET A 45 -1.61 3.41 -16.17
CA MET A 45 -1.20 2.52 -15.09
C MET A 45 -0.63 1.23 -15.69
N THR A 46 0.50 0.78 -15.17
CA THR A 46 1.06 -0.54 -15.51
C THR A 46 1.13 -1.38 -14.25
N VAL A 47 0.65 -2.60 -14.32
CA VAL A 47 0.75 -3.58 -13.23
C VAL A 47 1.62 -4.74 -13.70
N ALA A 48 2.74 -4.98 -13.01
CA ALA A 48 3.53 -6.20 -13.17
C ALA A 48 3.19 -7.15 -12.05
N VAL A 49 2.80 -8.38 -12.35
CA VAL A 49 2.52 -9.42 -11.36
C VAL A 49 3.36 -10.65 -11.68
N ALA A 50 3.97 -11.25 -10.63
CA ALA A 50 4.81 -12.44 -10.77
C ALA A 50 4.31 -13.58 -9.88
N ASP A 51 4.46 -14.81 -10.36
CA ASP A 51 4.21 -15.99 -9.53
C ASP A 51 5.34 -16.23 -8.53
N PHE A 52 6.57 -15.83 -8.88
CA PHE A 52 7.72 -15.90 -7.98
C PHE A 52 8.74 -14.79 -8.23
N GLN A 53 9.32 -14.26 -7.15
CA GLN A 53 10.45 -13.32 -7.17
C GLN A 53 11.69 -13.96 -6.56
N THR A 54 12.81 -14.02 -7.33
CA THR A 54 14.09 -14.57 -6.84
C THR A 54 14.87 -13.59 -5.97
N ALA A 55 14.54 -12.30 -6.03
CA ALA A 55 15.16 -11.22 -5.28
C ALA A 55 14.07 -10.24 -4.76
N GLY A 56 13.03 -10.79 -4.12
CA GLY A 56 11.95 -10.00 -3.51
C GLY A 56 12.50 -9.04 -2.47
N ARG A 57 12.18 -7.74 -2.60
CA ARG A 57 12.69 -6.68 -1.73
C ARG A 57 11.60 -6.16 -0.79
N GLY A 58 12.01 -5.89 0.43
CA GLY A 58 11.28 -5.07 1.39
C GLY A 58 11.96 -3.72 1.56
N GLN A 59 11.60 -2.98 2.59
CA GLN A 59 12.15 -1.67 2.88
C GLN A 59 13.59 -1.78 3.44
N GLY A 60 14.50 -0.95 2.94
CA GLY A 60 15.92 -0.96 3.30
C GLY A 60 16.62 -2.24 2.85
N THR A 61 17.15 -3.03 3.79
CA THR A 61 17.86 -4.29 3.53
C THR A 61 16.99 -5.54 3.68
N ASN A 62 15.68 -5.36 3.96
CA ASN A 62 14.78 -6.48 4.16
C ASN A 62 14.43 -7.18 2.85
N CYS A 63 14.28 -8.50 2.91
CA CYS A 63 13.76 -9.31 1.81
C CYS A 63 12.29 -9.64 2.04
N TRP A 64 11.53 -9.78 0.95
CA TRP A 64 10.18 -10.30 1.00
C TRP A 64 10.18 -11.80 0.73
N GLU A 65 9.76 -12.59 1.71
CA GLU A 65 9.60 -14.03 1.56
C GLU A 65 8.28 -14.36 0.85
N SER A 66 8.33 -15.27 -0.11
CA SER A 66 7.13 -15.80 -0.75
C SER A 66 7.36 -17.18 -1.31
N GLU A 67 6.37 -18.06 -1.12
CA GLU A 67 6.29 -19.35 -1.81
C GLU A 67 5.73 -19.15 -3.22
N ALA A 68 6.31 -19.84 -4.20
CA ALA A 68 5.92 -19.71 -5.61
C ALA A 68 4.44 -20.04 -5.82
N GLY A 69 3.73 -19.16 -6.51
CA GLY A 69 2.31 -19.35 -6.84
C GLY A 69 1.32 -19.25 -5.68
N LYS A 70 1.77 -18.90 -4.46
CA LYS A 70 0.87 -18.83 -3.28
C LYS A 70 0.40 -17.41 -2.96
N ASN A 71 1.20 -16.42 -3.22
CA ASN A 71 0.95 -15.03 -2.84
C ASN A 71 0.71 -14.13 -4.06
N LEU A 72 0.35 -12.88 -3.83
CA LEU A 72 0.38 -11.84 -4.85
C LEU A 72 1.64 -11.00 -4.67
N LEU A 73 2.51 -11.08 -5.67
CA LEU A 73 3.75 -10.31 -5.80
C LEU A 73 3.55 -9.39 -7.00
N LEU A 74 3.21 -8.15 -6.75
CA LEU A 74 2.90 -7.21 -7.82
C LEU A 74 3.56 -5.85 -7.59
N SER A 75 3.71 -5.10 -8.68
CA SER A 75 4.07 -3.70 -8.62
C SER A 75 3.14 -2.90 -9.53
N VAL A 76 2.79 -1.70 -9.11
CA VAL A 76 1.97 -0.76 -9.86
C VAL A 76 2.82 0.46 -10.19
N LEU A 77 2.95 0.79 -11.47
CA LEU A 77 3.62 2.00 -11.97
C LEU A 77 2.57 3.05 -12.30
N LEU A 78 2.77 4.25 -11.75
CA LEU A 78 1.99 5.45 -12.01
C LEU A 78 2.90 6.65 -12.30
N HIS A 79 2.31 7.69 -12.91
CA HIS A 79 2.99 8.95 -13.23
C HIS A 79 2.32 10.14 -12.54
N PRO A 80 2.41 10.26 -11.19
CA PRO A 80 1.67 11.22 -10.37
C PRO A 80 2.33 12.61 -10.38
N VAL A 81 2.45 13.23 -11.55
CA VAL A 81 3.11 14.54 -11.75
C VAL A 81 2.39 15.69 -11.02
N GLU A 82 1.15 15.48 -10.62
CA GLU A 82 0.32 16.40 -9.85
C GLU A 82 0.77 16.50 -8.38
N VAL A 83 1.36 15.43 -7.83
CA VAL A 83 1.76 15.37 -6.42
C VAL A 83 3.05 16.15 -6.22
N PRO A 84 3.06 17.17 -5.34
CA PRO A 84 4.27 17.87 -4.95
C PRO A 84 5.28 16.92 -4.30
N VAL A 85 6.58 17.12 -4.55
CA VAL A 85 7.64 16.30 -3.94
C VAL A 85 7.60 16.37 -2.41
N ALA A 86 7.25 17.54 -1.84
CA ALA A 86 7.10 17.71 -0.40
C ALA A 86 5.96 16.87 0.22
N CYS A 87 4.98 16.44 -0.58
CA CYS A 87 3.85 15.60 -0.16
C CYS A 87 4.01 14.17 -0.67
N GLN A 88 5.23 13.68 -0.87
CA GLN A 88 5.44 12.37 -1.46
C GLN A 88 4.85 11.20 -0.62
N PHE A 89 4.68 11.38 0.68
CA PHE A 89 4.08 10.37 1.56
C PHE A 89 2.61 10.11 1.21
N LEU A 90 1.91 11.08 0.63
CA LEU A 90 0.56 10.93 0.08
C LEU A 90 0.43 9.71 -0.85
N LEU A 91 1.49 9.37 -1.59
CA LEU A 91 1.50 8.18 -2.45
C LEU A 91 1.50 6.88 -1.61
N SER A 92 2.15 6.88 -0.44
CA SER A 92 2.11 5.75 0.49
C SER A 92 0.71 5.58 1.07
N GLU A 93 0.07 6.66 1.48
CA GLU A 93 -1.31 6.69 1.96
C GLU A 93 -2.29 6.16 0.90
N TYR A 94 -2.19 6.67 -0.32
CA TYR A 94 -3.00 6.25 -1.47
C TYR A 94 -2.87 4.75 -1.75
N GLY A 95 -1.63 4.24 -1.84
CA GLY A 95 -1.38 2.82 -2.11
C GLY A 95 -1.91 1.91 -0.99
N ALA A 96 -1.70 2.30 0.27
CA ALA A 96 -2.19 1.57 1.44
C ALA A 96 -3.72 1.54 1.51
N LEU A 97 -4.39 2.66 1.24
CA LEU A 97 -5.86 2.74 1.18
C LEU A 97 -6.43 1.89 0.05
N SER A 98 -5.80 1.88 -1.13
CA SER A 98 -6.23 1.07 -2.26
C SER A 98 -6.16 -0.43 -1.95
N LEU A 99 -5.10 -0.87 -1.27
CA LEU A 99 -4.99 -2.25 -0.82
C LEU A 99 -6.00 -2.57 0.29
N ARG A 100 -6.16 -1.68 1.27
CA ARG A 100 -7.13 -1.85 2.36
C ARG A 100 -8.54 -2.04 1.82
N GLU A 101 -8.96 -1.21 0.87
CA GLU A 101 -10.28 -1.28 0.24
C GLU A 101 -10.52 -2.65 -0.42
N ALA A 102 -9.57 -3.12 -1.24
CA ALA A 102 -9.67 -4.42 -1.90
C ALA A 102 -9.72 -5.59 -0.91
N LEU A 103 -9.04 -5.49 0.24
CA LEU A 103 -8.98 -6.53 1.26
C LEU A 103 -10.20 -6.54 2.18
N THR A 104 -10.84 -5.40 2.38
CA THR A 104 -12.03 -5.27 3.24
C THR A 104 -13.18 -6.18 2.77
N ASP A 105 -13.32 -6.39 1.48
CA ASP A 105 -14.31 -7.32 0.91
C ASP A 105 -14.12 -8.78 1.35
N TYR A 106 -12.91 -9.16 1.73
CA TYR A 106 -12.58 -10.53 2.13
C TYR A 106 -12.70 -10.77 3.64
N VAL A 107 -12.28 -9.80 4.45
CA VAL A 107 -12.12 -10.02 5.90
C VAL A 107 -13.00 -9.10 6.76
N GLY A 108 -13.81 -8.27 6.12
CA GLY A 108 -14.75 -7.36 6.79
C GLY A 108 -14.12 -6.02 7.17
N GLU A 109 -14.99 -5.02 7.28
CA GLU A 109 -14.62 -3.67 7.66
C GLU A 109 -14.16 -3.62 9.12
N GLY A 110 -13.11 -2.84 9.38
CA GLY A 110 -12.55 -2.65 10.73
C GLY A 110 -11.49 -3.65 11.17
N SER A 111 -11.32 -4.79 10.46
CA SER A 111 -10.28 -5.77 10.78
C SER A 111 -8.94 -5.49 10.08
N ILE A 112 -8.93 -4.65 9.04
CA ILE A 112 -7.72 -4.23 8.32
C ILE A 112 -7.31 -2.84 8.77
N THR A 113 -6.07 -2.73 9.25
CA THR A 113 -5.45 -1.47 9.67
C THR A 113 -4.14 -1.23 8.94
N LEU A 114 -3.76 0.03 8.82
CA LEU A 114 -2.56 0.49 8.12
C LEU A 114 -1.47 0.75 9.17
N LYS A 115 -0.44 -0.06 9.20
CA LYS A 115 0.67 0.16 10.12
C LYS A 115 1.76 0.97 9.42
N TRP A 116 1.96 2.18 9.92
CA TRP A 116 3.01 3.06 9.45
C TRP A 116 4.38 2.35 9.49
N PRO A 117 5.23 2.55 8.46
CA PRO A 117 4.97 3.41 7.30
C PRO A 117 4.29 2.70 6.12
N ASN A 118 4.31 1.36 6.04
CA ASN A 118 4.07 0.68 4.78
C ASN A 118 3.48 -0.73 4.88
N ASP A 119 2.97 -1.12 6.04
CA ASP A 119 2.43 -2.45 6.26
C ASP A 119 0.90 -2.44 6.38
N ILE A 120 0.27 -3.53 5.96
CA ILE A 120 -1.14 -3.79 6.19
C ILE A 120 -1.27 -4.92 7.20
N TYR A 121 -2.04 -4.66 8.23
CA TYR A 121 -2.27 -5.58 9.32
C TYR A 121 -3.74 -6.06 9.33
N TRP A 122 -3.90 -7.33 9.65
CA TRP A 122 -5.16 -7.90 10.12
C TRP A 122 -5.04 -8.17 11.61
N ASN A 123 -5.80 -7.43 12.42
CA ASN A 123 -5.56 -7.35 13.85
C ASN A 123 -4.08 -7.00 14.13
N ASP A 124 -3.36 -7.83 14.89
CA ASP A 124 -1.93 -7.63 15.22
C ASP A 124 -0.98 -8.43 14.31
N LYS A 125 -1.45 -8.90 13.14
CA LYS A 125 -0.69 -9.75 12.24
C LYS A 125 -0.44 -9.07 10.90
N LYS A 126 0.77 -9.19 10.38
CA LYS A 126 1.17 -8.63 9.09
C LYS A 126 0.61 -9.44 7.94
N LEU A 127 -0.29 -8.84 7.17
CA LEU A 127 -0.89 -9.41 5.98
C LEU A 127 -0.16 -9.02 4.70
N SER A 128 0.30 -7.77 4.61
CA SER A 128 0.98 -7.23 3.44
C SER A 128 2.08 -6.24 3.84
N GLY A 129 3.07 -6.08 2.96
CA GLY A 129 4.04 -5.01 3.01
C GLY A 129 4.17 -4.34 1.64
N THR A 130 4.45 -3.03 1.65
CA THR A 130 4.65 -2.26 0.41
C THR A 130 6.05 -1.66 0.35
N LEU A 131 6.58 -1.53 -0.87
CA LEU A 131 7.85 -0.84 -1.15
C LEU A 131 7.61 0.19 -2.24
N ILE A 132 7.60 1.46 -1.86
CA ILE A 132 7.31 2.56 -2.76
C ILE A 132 8.63 3.23 -3.17
N GLU A 133 8.83 3.37 -4.47
CA GLU A 133 10.03 3.96 -5.05
C GLU A 133 9.62 5.02 -6.08
N THR A 134 10.12 6.24 -5.90
CA THR A 134 9.80 7.38 -6.76
C THR A 134 11.00 7.79 -7.61
N LYS A 135 10.73 8.28 -8.81
CA LYS A 135 11.71 8.91 -9.69
C LYS A 135 11.33 10.36 -9.89
N LEU A 136 12.26 11.25 -9.61
CA LEU A 136 12.06 12.68 -9.80
C LEU A 136 12.61 13.15 -11.15
N SER A 137 11.92 14.11 -11.76
CA SER A 137 12.38 14.83 -12.94
C SER A 137 11.83 16.24 -12.94
N GLY A 138 12.70 17.25 -13.10
CA GLY A 138 12.30 18.65 -13.13
C GLY A 138 11.61 19.14 -11.85
N GLY A 139 11.96 18.59 -10.67
CA GLY A 139 11.35 18.94 -9.39
C GLY A 139 9.95 18.36 -9.16
N ARG A 140 9.53 17.38 -9.99
CA ARG A 140 8.24 16.67 -9.87
C ARG A 140 8.47 15.17 -9.76
N ILE A 141 7.48 14.47 -9.20
CA ILE A 141 7.45 13.01 -9.20
C ILE A 141 7.05 12.57 -10.61
N LYS A 142 8.04 12.04 -11.36
CA LYS A 142 7.80 11.54 -12.70
C LYS A 142 7.15 10.17 -12.68
N ASP A 143 7.75 9.25 -11.94
CA ASP A 143 7.32 7.86 -11.86
C ASP A 143 7.20 7.47 -10.37
N CYS A 144 6.20 6.66 -10.06
CA CYS A 144 6.03 6.03 -8.74
C CYS A 144 5.74 4.55 -8.95
N VAL A 145 6.58 3.68 -8.37
CA VAL A 145 6.42 2.23 -8.38
C VAL A 145 6.02 1.75 -7.00
N PHE A 146 4.83 1.17 -6.89
CA PHE A 146 4.30 0.56 -5.67
C PHE A 146 4.54 -0.94 -5.72
N GLY A 147 5.57 -1.44 -5.05
CA GLY A 147 5.75 -2.86 -4.84
C GLY A 147 4.86 -3.36 -3.72
N VAL A 148 4.16 -4.43 -3.95
CA VAL A 148 3.24 -5.06 -3.01
C VAL A 148 3.56 -6.52 -2.86
N GLY A 149 3.88 -6.92 -1.63
CA GLY A 149 3.87 -8.31 -1.20
C GLY A 149 2.64 -8.58 -0.36
N LEU A 150 1.72 -9.40 -0.84
CA LEU A 150 0.48 -9.73 -0.14
C LEU A 150 0.40 -11.24 0.09
N ASN A 151 0.31 -11.64 1.36
CA ASN A 151 0.18 -13.04 1.74
C ASN A 151 -1.24 -13.52 1.45
N VAL A 152 -1.40 -14.45 0.50
CA VAL A 152 -2.72 -14.93 0.07
C VAL A 152 -2.97 -16.36 0.50
N ASN A 153 -2.22 -17.31 -0.04
CA ASN A 153 -2.44 -18.74 0.18
C ASN A 153 -1.25 -19.46 0.84
N GLN A 154 -0.20 -18.73 1.22
CA GLN A 154 0.93 -19.30 1.96
C GLN A 154 0.51 -19.55 3.41
N THR A 155 0.86 -20.72 3.95
CA THR A 155 0.50 -21.13 5.31
C THR A 155 1.70 -21.23 6.24
N GLU A 156 2.91 -21.38 5.71
CA GLU A 156 4.15 -21.47 6.47
C GLU A 156 5.08 -20.31 6.14
N PHE A 157 5.56 -19.62 7.16
CA PHE A 157 6.49 -18.50 7.04
C PHE A 157 7.78 -18.84 7.78
N LYS A 158 8.93 -18.64 7.12
CA LYS A 158 10.26 -19.00 7.61
C LYS A 158 11.10 -17.78 7.98
N SER A 159 10.68 -16.58 7.53
CA SER A 159 11.38 -15.34 7.83
C SER A 159 11.13 -14.86 9.26
N ASP A 160 12.01 -13.99 9.74
CA ASP A 160 11.88 -13.32 11.04
C ASP A 160 10.79 -12.22 11.05
N ALA A 161 9.90 -12.19 10.06
CA ALA A 161 8.79 -11.24 10.01
C ALA A 161 7.89 -11.44 11.23
N SER A 162 7.62 -10.35 11.95
CA SER A 162 6.77 -10.40 13.12
C SER A 162 5.33 -10.77 12.75
N ASN A 163 4.83 -11.88 13.28
CA ASN A 163 3.43 -12.30 13.18
C ASN A 163 2.83 -12.26 11.75
N PRO A 164 3.43 -12.92 10.73
CA PRO A 164 2.83 -12.96 9.41
C PRO A 164 1.53 -13.74 9.42
N VAL A 165 0.60 -13.37 8.55
CA VAL A 165 -0.65 -14.08 8.31
C VAL A 165 -1.02 -13.97 6.83
N SER A 166 -1.74 -14.96 6.30
CA SER A 166 -2.28 -14.94 4.95
C SER A 166 -3.81 -14.93 4.94
N LEU A 167 -4.40 -14.53 3.83
CA LEU A 167 -5.86 -14.53 3.66
C LEU A 167 -6.45 -15.93 3.85
N CYS A 168 -5.80 -16.99 3.34
CA CYS A 168 -6.31 -18.34 3.50
C CYS A 168 -6.32 -18.80 4.97
N GLN A 169 -5.35 -18.37 5.78
CA GLN A 169 -5.35 -18.65 7.22
C GLN A 169 -6.48 -17.90 7.96
N ILE A 170 -6.79 -16.67 7.53
CA ILE A 170 -7.88 -15.87 8.10
C ILE A 170 -9.24 -16.47 7.73
N LEU A 171 -9.41 -16.88 6.48
CA LEU A 171 -10.69 -17.31 5.93
C LEU A 171 -10.94 -18.83 6.06
N GLY A 172 -9.91 -19.61 6.38
CA GLY A 172 -9.98 -21.08 6.43
C GLY A 172 -10.15 -21.74 5.06
N LYS A 173 -9.88 -21.03 3.96
CA LYS A 173 -9.99 -21.54 2.58
C LYS A 173 -9.05 -20.80 1.64
N GLU A 174 -8.69 -21.43 0.53
CA GLU A 174 -7.91 -20.78 -0.53
C GLU A 174 -8.69 -19.62 -1.16
N VAL A 175 -7.93 -18.57 -1.53
CA VAL A 175 -8.43 -17.35 -2.19
C VAL A 175 -7.99 -17.37 -3.65
N ASN A 176 -8.90 -17.01 -4.55
CA ASN A 176 -8.57 -16.82 -5.96
C ASN A 176 -7.72 -15.57 -6.12
N ARG A 177 -6.42 -15.77 -6.41
CA ARG A 177 -5.45 -14.68 -6.57
C ARG A 177 -5.80 -13.75 -7.72
N GLU A 178 -6.38 -14.27 -8.81
CA GLU A 178 -6.76 -13.46 -9.97
C GLU A 178 -7.93 -12.52 -9.65
N GLU A 179 -8.96 -13.01 -8.98
CA GLU A 179 -10.07 -12.15 -8.54
C GLU A 179 -9.60 -11.05 -7.58
N LEU A 180 -8.70 -11.40 -6.66
CA LEU A 180 -8.12 -10.44 -5.73
C LEU A 180 -7.26 -9.39 -6.46
N LEU A 181 -6.44 -9.81 -7.44
CA LEU A 181 -5.66 -8.91 -8.28
C LEU A 181 -6.55 -7.89 -9.00
N GLN A 182 -7.65 -8.35 -9.61
CA GLN A 182 -8.59 -7.44 -10.30
C GLN A 182 -9.24 -6.44 -9.35
N LYS A 183 -9.58 -6.84 -8.11
CA LYS A 183 -10.09 -5.92 -7.09
C LYS A 183 -9.04 -4.90 -6.67
N ILE A 184 -7.79 -5.30 -6.49
CA ILE A 184 -6.69 -4.39 -6.18
C ILE A 184 -6.52 -3.35 -7.30
N ILE A 185 -6.46 -3.79 -8.55
CA ILE A 185 -6.35 -2.89 -9.71
C ILE A 185 -7.50 -1.89 -9.72
N ALA A 186 -8.75 -2.36 -9.58
CA ALA A 186 -9.92 -1.49 -9.57
C ALA A 186 -9.91 -0.47 -8.42
N SER A 187 -9.38 -0.83 -7.26
CA SER A 187 -9.22 0.10 -6.13
C SER A 187 -8.14 1.14 -6.39
N PHE A 188 -7.00 0.75 -6.98
CA PHE A 188 -5.97 1.70 -7.38
C PHE A 188 -6.49 2.69 -8.42
N GLU A 189 -7.21 2.23 -9.45
CA GLU A 189 -7.83 3.10 -10.46
C GLU A 189 -8.82 4.09 -9.84
N ARG A 190 -9.72 3.61 -8.99
CA ARG A 190 -10.74 4.44 -8.36
C ARG A 190 -10.14 5.51 -7.45
N ASN A 191 -9.20 5.12 -6.59
CA ASN A 191 -8.57 6.04 -5.65
C ASN A 191 -7.62 7.04 -6.33
N TYR A 192 -7.11 6.73 -7.52
CA TYR A 192 -6.28 7.67 -8.29
C TYR A 192 -7.03 8.93 -8.69
N GLU A 193 -8.36 8.88 -8.76
CA GLU A 193 -9.18 10.08 -9.02
C GLU A 193 -9.08 11.11 -7.88
N LEU A 194 -8.80 10.68 -6.64
CA LEU A 194 -8.52 11.59 -5.52
C LEU A 194 -7.19 12.33 -5.71
N ILE A 195 -6.18 11.65 -6.26
CA ILE A 195 -4.90 12.27 -6.64
C ILE A 195 -5.13 13.31 -7.75
N ARG A 196 -5.82 12.92 -8.84
CA ARG A 196 -6.08 13.80 -9.99
C ARG A 196 -6.91 15.02 -9.64
N SER A 197 -7.88 14.87 -8.72
CA SER A 197 -8.72 15.97 -8.25
C SER A 197 -8.05 16.82 -7.17
N ALA A 198 -6.78 16.54 -6.83
CA ALA A 198 -6.04 17.18 -5.73
C ALA A 198 -6.78 17.14 -4.38
N ASN A 199 -7.58 16.09 -4.15
CA ASN A 199 -8.31 15.90 -2.89
C ASN A 199 -7.42 15.18 -1.85
N TYR A 200 -6.25 15.72 -1.61
CA TYR A 200 -5.22 15.13 -0.75
C TYR A 200 -5.68 15.00 0.70
N GLY A 201 -6.39 16.00 1.20
CA GLY A 201 -6.92 15.98 2.56
C GLY A 201 -7.89 14.80 2.83
N ALA A 202 -8.64 14.37 1.81
CA ALA A 202 -9.50 13.18 1.96
C ALA A 202 -8.66 11.89 2.06
N ILE A 203 -7.57 11.78 1.31
CA ILE A 203 -6.65 10.64 1.39
C ILE A 203 -6.04 10.56 2.78
N SER A 204 -5.42 11.66 3.26
CA SER A 204 -4.79 11.69 4.58
C SER A 204 -5.79 11.44 5.72
N ALA A 205 -7.00 12.00 5.65
CA ALA A 205 -8.03 11.73 6.65
C ALA A 205 -8.43 10.25 6.71
N MET A 206 -8.67 9.60 5.56
CA MET A 206 -8.99 8.17 5.49
C MET A 206 -7.82 7.30 5.96
N TYR A 207 -6.58 7.70 5.65
CA TYR A 207 -5.38 6.99 6.11
C TYR A 207 -5.26 7.04 7.63
N HIS A 208 -5.38 8.23 8.24
CA HIS A 208 -5.31 8.41 9.69
C HIS A 208 -6.40 7.63 10.44
N GLU A 209 -7.63 7.60 9.91
CA GLU A 209 -8.72 6.81 10.49
C GLU A 209 -8.40 5.30 10.47
N ALA A 210 -7.69 4.84 9.44
CA ALA A 210 -7.35 3.43 9.24
C ALA A 210 -6.05 3.01 9.94
N LEU A 211 -5.32 3.94 10.58
CA LEU A 211 -4.03 3.61 11.21
C LEU A 211 -4.17 2.56 12.32
N TYR A 212 -3.24 1.61 12.30
CA TYR A 212 -3.03 0.67 13.39
C TYR A 212 -2.64 1.43 14.65
N ARG A 213 -3.35 1.20 15.76
CA ARG A 213 -3.19 1.92 17.03
C ARG A 213 -3.50 3.42 16.93
N SER A 214 -4.40 3.83 16.03
CA SER A 214 -4.79 5.24 15.86
C SER A 214 -5.44 5.85 17.11
N LYS A 215 -5.96 5.04 18.04
CA LYS A 215 -6.65 5.51 19.25
C LYS A 215 -6.04 4.91 20.50
N GLY A 216 -5.72 5.76 21.47
CA GLY A 216 -5.18 5.34 22.76
C GLY A 216 -3.66 5.42 22.85
N PHE A 217 -3.14 5.03 24.00
CA PHE A 217 -1.70 4.96 24.27
C PHE A 217 -1.23 3.52 24.18
N TYR A 218 -0.10 3.32 23.52
CA TYR A 218 0.52 2.02 23.29
C TYR A 218 2.02 2.09 23.57
N PRO A 219 2.65 0.94 23.90
CA PRO A 219 4.09 0.90 24.06
C PRO A 219 4.82 1.09 22.72
N TYR A 220 5.81 1.95 22.74
CA TYR A 220 6.79 2.18 21.68
C TYR A 220 8.20 2.16 22.24
N GLU A 221 9.19 1.90 21.41
CA GLU A 221 10.61 1.90 21.75
C GLU A 221 11.39 2.75 20.75
N ASP A 222 12.13 3.72 21.22
CA ASP A 222 13.07 4.54 20.45
C ASP A 222 14.50 4.41 20.99
N ALA A 223 15.41 5.30 20.60
CA ALA A 223 16.79 5.29 21.04
C ALA A 223 16.94 5.53 22.58
N ASP A 224 15.99 6.24 23.18
CA ASP A 224 16.00 6.59 24.61
C ASP A 224 15.34 5.50 25.48
N GLY A 225 14.63 4.56 24.87
CA GLY A 225 14.00 3.44 25.57
C GLY A 225 12.52 3.25 25.26
N VAL A 226 11.82 2.55 26.16
CA VAL A 226 10.39 2.23 26.01
C VAL A 226 9.54 3.32 26.67
N PHE A 227 8.50 3.78 25.96
CA PHE A 227 7.54 4.76 26.44
C PHE A 227 6.12 4.41 25.94
N GLU A 228 5.09 5.01 26.54
CA GLU A 228 3.73 4.96 26.05
C GLU A 228 3.40 6.21 25.23
N GLY A 229 3.03 5.99 23.97
CA GLY A 229 2.69 7.05 23.01
C GLY A 229 1.32 6.85 22.38
N ALA A 230 0.70 7.95 21.99
CA ALA A 230 -0.49 7.99 21.15
C ALA A 230 -0.14 8.65 19.81
N ILE A 231 -0.60 8.06 18.71
CA ILE A 231 -0.43 8.66 17.39
C ILE A 231 -1.22 9.97 17.33
N VAL A 232 -0.55 11.05 16.94
CA VAL A 232 -1.17 12.35 16.67
C VAL A 232 -1.50 12.45 15.19
N GLU A 233 -0.49 12.28 14.34
CA GLU A 233 -0.61 12.35 12.88
C GLU A 233 0.59 11.69 12.19
N VAL A 234 0.50 11.59 10.88
CA VAL A 234 1.65 11.37 9.99
C VAL A 234 1.74 12.60 9.10
N GLU A 235 2.89 13.26 9.07
CA GLU A 235 3.12 14.48 8.31
C GLU A 235 3.25 14.20 6.80
N ASP A 236 3.13 15.23 5.97
CA ASP A 236 3.19 15.14 4.49
C ASP A 236 4.51 14.54 3.97
N ASP A 237 5.58 14.68 4.72
CA ASP A 237 6.89 14.10 4.42
C ASP A 237 7.07 12.67 4.95
N GLY A 238 6.10 12.18 5.74
CA GLY A 238 6.02 10.82 6.26
C GLY A 238 6.49 10.64 7.70
N HIS A 239 6.84 11.71 8.43
CA HIS A 239 7.17 11.59 9.85
C HIS A 239 5.97 11.15 10.68
N LEU A 240 6.18 10.17 11.55
CA LEU A 240 5.17 9.75 12.54
C LEU A 240 5.27 10.64 13.78
N ILE A 241 4.20 11.32 14.09
CA ILE A 241 4.12 12.19 15.27
C ILE A 241 3.40 11.45 16.41
N LEU A 242 4.09 11.27 17.51
CA LEU A 242 3.54 10.69 18.74
C LEU A 242 3.49 11.73 19.85
N ARG A 243 2.52 11.57 20.76
CA ARG A 243 2.45 12.28 22.03
C ARG A 243 2.58 11.27 23.17
N ASP A 244 3.56 11.44 24.05
CA ASP A 244 3.71 10.59 25.22
C ASP A 244 2.71 10.95 26.35
N ARG A 245 2.76 10.20 27.46
CA ARG A 245 1.87 10.40 28.63
C ARG A 245 2.10 11.73 29.33
N GLU A 246 3.30 12.27 29.25
CA GLU A 246 3.70 13.57 29.81
C GLU A 246 3.26 14.74 28.92
N GLY A 247 2.76 14.45 27.69
CA GLY A 247 2.31 15.45 26.72
C GLY A 247 3.41 15.92 25.78
N MET A 248 4.61 15.34 25.83
CA MET A 248 5.69 15.67 24.92
C MET A 248 5.38 15.16 23.51
N ILE A 249 5.61 15.98 22.52
CA ILE A 249 5.50 15.63 21.10
C ILE A 249 6.84 15.09 20.61
N ARG A 250 6.80 13.93 19.97
CA ARG A 250 7.96 13.23 19.40
C ARG A 250 7.72 12.99 17.93
N SER A 251 8.71 13.26 17.09
CA SER A 251 8.68 13.05 15.64
C SER A 251 9.69 11.98 15.25
N TYR A 252 9.28 11.05 14.40
CA TYR A 252 10.11 9.91 14.02
C TYR A 252 10.13 9.68 12.51
N GLU A 253 11.34 9.52 12.00
CA GLU A 253 11.56 8.93 10.70
C GLU A 253 11.41 7.40 10.75
N PHE A 254 11.33 6.79 9.56
CA PHE A 254 11.28 5.35 9.44
C PHE A 254 12.51 4.69 10.08
N LYS A 255 12.31 3.63 10.88
CA LYS A 255 13.27 2.86 11.69
C LYS A 255 13.75 3.50 12.99
N GLU A 256 13.38 4.73 13.29
CA GLU A 256 13.73 5.36 14.57
C GLU A 256 12.85 4.88 15.71
N ILE A 257 11.70 4.28 15.39
CA ILE A 257 10.74 3.80 16.36
C ILE A 257 10.28 2.37 16.07
N LYS A 258 10.08 1.59 17.15
CA LYS A 258 9.49 0.25 17.10
C LYS A 258 8.17 0.23 17.85
N TYR A 259 7.21 -0.49 17.29
CA TYR A 259 5.95 -0.78 17.96
C TYR A 259 6.18 -1.87 19.02
N GLY A 260 6.04 -1.52 20.29
CA GLY A 260 6.17 -2.45 21.41
C GLY A 260 5.08 -3.54 21.41
N LYS A 261 5.32 -4.63 22.12
CA LYS A 261 4.30 -5.69 22.29
C LYS A 261 3.15 -5.17 23.16
N ILE A 262 1.92 -5.56 22.78
CA ILE A 262 0.73 -5.32 23.60
C ILE A 262 0.64 -6.41 24.65
#